data_e635d73fdd6b8f1a763a533cad6e0d53
#
_entry.id   e635d73fdd6b8f1a763a533cad6e0d53
#
_cell.length_a   1.000
_cell.length_b   1.000
_cell.length_c   1.000
_cell.angle_alpha   90.00
_cell.angle_beta   90.00
_cell.angle_gamma   90.00
#
_symmetry.space_group_name_H-M   'P 1'
#
loop_
_entity.id
_entity.type
_entity.pdbx_description
1 polymer ?
#
loop_
_entity_poly.entity_id
_entity_poly.type
_entity_poly.pdbx_seq_one_letter_code
_entity_poly.pdbx_strand_id
1 'polypeptide(L)'
;MTRTIFISLPVADLQRSMAFYKALGFTPNPQLSDDGGACMVWSEAIQVMLISHARWRTFTQRPFPPPGTASHMLSLTMESREAVDAANAAAAAHGG
;
A
#
# COMPACT_ATOMS: atom_id res chain seq x y z
N MET A 1 -18.00 -12.70 12.73
CA MET A 1 -16.54 -12.44 12.60
C MET A 1 -16.26 -11.78 11.26
N THR A 2 -15.56 -10.67 11.26
CA THR A 2 -15.17 -10.00 10.03
C THR A 2 -14.05 -10.77 9.33
N ARG A 3 -14.25 -11.07 8.05
CA ARG A 3 -13.20 -11.68 7.24
C ARG A 3 -12.30 -10.57 6.71
N THR A 4 -11.00 -10.70 6.94
CA THR A 4 -10.02 -9.68 6.60
C THR A 4 -9.05 -10.19 5.53
N ILE A 5 -8.78 -9.35 4.54
CA ILE A 5 -7.74 -9.60 3.55
C ILE A 5 -6.56 -8.69 3.84
N PHE A 6 -5.38 -9.29 3.93
CA PHE A 6 -4.11 -8.56 3.96
C PHE A 6 -3.42 -8.74 2.61
N ILE A 7 -3.19 -7.65 1.91
CA ILE A 7 -2.53 -7.66 0.61
C ILE A 7 -1.10 -7.18 0.83
N SER A 8 -0.13 -8.06 0.60
CA SER A 8 1.29 -7.74 0.84
C SER A 8 1.96 -7.26 -0.44
N LEU A 9 2.62 -6.12 -0.36
CA LEU A 9 3.28 -5.46 -1.49
C LEU A 9 4.74 -5.17 -1.14
N PRO A 10 5.70 -5.56 -2.01
CA PRO A 10 7.10 -5.18 -1.79
C PRO A 10 7.31 -3.72 -2.17
N VAL A 11 8.03 -2.98 -1.34
CA VAL A 11 8.31 -1.57 -1.57
C VAL A 11 9.80 -1.27 -1.36
N ALA A 12 10.34 -0.40 -2.21
CA ALA A 12 11.75 -0.02 -2.15
C ALA A 12 12.03 0.96 -1.01
N ASP A 13 11.10 1.89 -0.76
CA ASP A 13 11.20 2.90 0.29
C ASP A 13 9.92 2.88 1.11
N LEU A 14 10.00 2.30 2.31
CA LEU A 14 8.84 2.09 3.16
C LEU A 14 8.17 3.41 3.57
N GLN A 15 8.96 4.40 3.97
CA GLN A 15 8.42 5.69 4.42
C GLN A 15 7.72 6.43 3.29
N ARG A 16 8.29 6.41 2.11
CA ARG A 16 7.69 7.04 0.93
C ARG A 16 6.37 6.36 0.55
N SER A 17 6.35 5.03 0.59
CA SER A 17 5.14 4.26 0.27
C SER A 17 4.06 4.48 1.32
N MET A 18 4.41 4.57 2.60
CA MET A 18 3.45 4.91 3.66
C MET A 18 2.81 6.27 3.41
N ALA A 19 3.61 7.28 3.05
CA ALA A 19 3.09 8.62 2.75
C ALA A 19 2.15 8.60 1.55
N PHE A 20 2.48 7.82 0.52
CA PHE A 20 1.64 7.65 -0.67
C PHE A 20 0.26 7.08 -0.29
N TYR A 21 0.23 5.95 0.41
CA TYR A 21 -1.04 5.31 0.79
C TYR A 21 -1.83 6.15 1.79
N LYS A 22 -1.15 6.83 2.71
CA LYS A 22 -1.81 7.74 3.65
C LYS A 22 -2.50 8.88 2.90
N ALA A 23 -1.87 9.43 1.86
CA ALA A 23 -2.44 10.48 1.03
C ALA A 23 -3.70 10.02 0.29
N LEU A 24 -3.82 8.70 0.00
CA LEU A 24 -5.00 8.13 -0.63
C LEU A 24 -6.13 7.83 0.34
N GLY A 25 -5.93 8.02 1.64
CA GLY A 25 -6.96 7.79 2.64
C GLY A 25 -6.77 6.54 3.50
N PHE A 26 -5.67 5.80 3.32
CA PHE A 26 -5.34 4.68 4.21
C PHE A 26 -4.86 5.20 5.56
N THR A 27 -5.14 4.43 6.61
CA THR A 27 -4.72 4.77 7.97
C THR A 27 -3.64 3.79 8.41
N PRO A 28 -2.45 4.27 8.85
CA PRO A 28 -1.42 3.35 9.35
C PRO A 28 -1.84 2.70 10.66
N ASN A 29 -1.52 1.41 10.82
CA ASN A 29 -1.71 0.67 12.06
C ASN A 29 -0.35 0.40 12.70
N PRO A 30 0.06 1.18 13.72
CA PRO A 30 1.38 1.02 14.33
C PRO A 30 1.58 -0.30 15.05
N GLN A 31 0.51 -0.96 15.51
CA GLN A 31 0.62 -2.24 16.20
C GLN A 31 1.06 -3.37 15.26
N LEU A 32 0.79 -3.24 13.97
CA LEU A 32 1.19 -4.20 12.94
C LEU A 32 2.30 -3.65 12.05
N SER A 33 3.02 -2.65 12.51
CA SER A 33 4.06 -1.98 11.74
C SER A 33 5.38 -1.97 12.50
N ASP A 34 6.49 -2.11 11.76
CA ASP A 34 7.84 -2.04 12.30
C ASP A 34 8.80 -1.49 11.23
N ASP A 35 10.11 -1.67 11.41
CA ASP A 35 11.11 -1.14 10.49
C ASP A 35 11.09 -1.81 9.10
N GLY A 36 10.56 -3.02 9.01
CA GLY A 36 10.54 -3.79 7.76
C GLY A 36 9.18 -3.90 7.12
N GLY A 37 8.13 -3.35 7.73
CA GLY A 37 6.78 -3.45 7.18
C GLY A 37 5.81 -2.49 7.84
N ALA A 38 4.81 -2.06 7.10
CA ALA A 38 3.77 -1.17 7.58
C ALA A 38 2.40 -1.68 7.15
N CYS A 39 1.46 -1.70 8.09
CA CYS A 39 0.07 -2.01 7.81
C CYS A 39 -0.69 -0.73 7.54
N MET A 40 -1.28 -0.64 6.34
CA MET A 40 -2.09 0.49 5.91
C MET A 40 -3.55 0.02 5.80
N VAL A 41 -4.43 0.59 6.60
CA VAL A 41 -5.82 0.16 6.73
C VAL A 41 -6.70 0.96 5.78
N TRP A 42 -7.34 0.29 4.84
CA TRP A 42 -8.41 0.87 4.03
C TRP A 42 -9.75 0.75 4.75
N SER A 43 -10.05 -0.46 5.22
CA SER A 43 -11.20 -0.76 6.05
C SER A 43 -10.84 -1.89 6.99
N GLU A 44 -11.72 -2.21 7.92
CA GLU A 44 -11.50 -3.34 8.82
C GLU A 44 -11.28 -4.65 8.06
N ALA A 45 -11.95 -4.81 6.93
CA ALA A 45 -11.88 -6.03 6.12
C ALA A 45 -10.72 -6.05 5.13
N ILE A 46 -10.16 -4.90 4.75
CA ILE A 46 -9.15 -4.80 3.70
C ILE A 46 -7.97 -3.96 4.19
N GLN A 47 -6.80 -4.59 4.26
CA GLN A 47 -5.58 -3.94 4.73
C GLN A 47 -4.43 -4.27 3.79
N VAL A 48 -3.53 -3.32 3.63
CA VAL A 48 -2.36 -3.47 2.76
C VAL A 48 -1.12 -3.49 3.64
N MET A 49 -0.29 -4.53 3.45
CA MET A 49 1.00 -4.64 4.14
C MET A 49 2.10 -4.20 3.19
N LEU A 50 2.70 -3.06 3.48
CA LEU A 50 3.87 -2.59 2.74
C LEU A 50 5.10 -3.22 3.38
N ILE A 51 5.87 -3.97 2.58
CA ILE A 51 6.98 -4.78 3.09
C ILE A 51 8.26 -4.37 2.36
N SER A 52 9.29 -4.02 3.14
CA SER A 52 10.59 -3.67 2.57
C SER A 52 11.15 -4.82 1.74
N HIS A 53 12.00 -4.53 0.76
CA HIS A 53 12.62 -5.56 -0.07
C HIS A 53 13.42 -6.56 0.78
N ALA A 54 14.11 -6.08 1.81
CA ALA A 54 14.87 -6.96 2.70
C ALA A 54 13.97 -7.96 3.42
N ARG A 55 12.84 -7.51 3.96
CA ARG A 55 11.90 -8.40 4.62
C ARG A 55 11.20 -9.33 3.64
N TRP A 56 10.82 -8.82 2.47
CA TRP A 56 10.19 -9.62 1.44
C TRP A 56 11.03 -10.84 1.06
N ARG A 57 12.36 -10.65 1.00
CA ARG A 57 13.29 -11.74 0.69
C ARG A 57 13.31 -12.86 1.73
N THR A 58 12.81 -12.61 2.94
CA THR A 58 12.67 -13.68 3.93
C THR A 58 11.48 -14.60 3.63
N PHE A 59 10.53 -14.17 2.77
CA PHE A 59 9.35 -14.94 2.42
C PHE A 59 9.50 -15.66 1.08
N THR A 60 10.18 -15.05 0.10
CA THR A 60 10.28 -15.58 -1.25
C THR A 60 11.55 -15.13 -1.95
N GLN A 61 12.07 -15.97 -2.84
CA GLN A 61 13.20 -15.65 -3.71
C GLN A 61 12.76 -15.19 -5.10
N ARG A 62 11.47 -15.08 -5.36
CA ARG A 62 10.98 -14.62 -6.65
C ARG A 62 11.43 -13.19 -6.92
N PRO A 63 11.79 -12.85 -8.17
CA PRO A 63 12.24 -11.50 -8.49
C PRO A 63 11.13 -10.48 -8.33
N PHE A 64 11.51 -9.25 -8.01
CA PHE A 64 10.57 -8.13 -8.03
C PHE A 64 10.21 -7.78 -9.48
N PRO A 65 9.01 -7.17 -9.70
CA PRO A 65 8.68 -6.68 -11.05
C PRO A 65 9.70 -5.63 -11.50
N PRO A 66 10.19 -5.71 -12.75
CA PRO A 66 11.09 -4.68 -13.27
C PRO A 66 10.44 -3.30 -13.29
N PRO A 67 11.22 -2.20 -13.22
CA PRO A 67 10.67 -0.86 -13.37
C PRO A 67 9.85 -0.73 -14.65
N GLY A 68 8.73 -0.01 -14.58
CA GLY A 68 7.83 0.17 -15.72
C GLY A 68 6.83 -0.96 -15.92
N THR A 69 6.85 -1.99 -15.07
CA THR A 69 5.88 -3.08 -15.10
C THR A 69 5.02 -3.05 -13.83
N ALA A 70 3.87 -3.73 -13.88
CA ALA A 70 2.97 -3.84 -12.74
C ALA A 70 2.81 -5.31 -12.35
N SER A 71 2.87 -5.59 -11.04
CA SER A 71 2.60 -6.93 -10.50
C SER A 71 1.14 -7.10 -10.07
N HIS A 72 0.42 -5.99 -9.89
CA HIS A 72 -0.94 -5.98 -9.35
C HIS A 72 -1.63 -4.69 -9.74
N MET A 73 -2.94 -4.65 -9.52
CA MET A 73 -3.74 -3.45 -9.68
C MET A 73 -4.77 -3.42 -8.55
N LEU A 74 -4.85 -2.29 -7.85
CA LEU A 74 -5.84 -2.08 -6.80
C LEU A 74 -6.82 -1.01 -7.27
N SER A 75 -8.13 -1.29 -7.11
CA SER A 75 -9.17 -0.34 -7.46
C SER A 75 -9.89 0.08 -6.18
N LEU A 76 -10.00 1.38 -5.96
CA LEU A 76 -10.64 1.96 -4.79
C LEU A 76 -11.96 2.59 -5.19
N THR A 77 -13.00 2.35 -4.42
CA THR A 77 -14.31 3.01 -4.60
C THR A 77 -14.28 4.36 -3.89
N MET A 78 -14.69 5.39 -4.61
CA MET A 78 -14.77 6.75 -4.07
C MET A 78 -16.22 7.24 -4.07
N GLU A 79 -16.52 8.16 -3.16
CA GLU A 79 -17.90 8.65 -2.97
C GLU A 79 -18.38 9.57 -4.09
N SER A 80 -17.46 10.23 -4.78
CA SER A 80 -17.80 11.23 -5.79
C SER A 80 -16.69 11.37 -6.81
N ARG A 81 -16.99 12.05 -7.93
CA ARG A 81 -16.00 12.38 -8.94
C ARG A 81 -14.90 13.28 -8.39
N GLU A 82 -15.27 14.24 -7.54
CA GLU A 82 -14.31 15.12 -6.90
C GLU A 82 -13.35 14.33 -6.02
N ALA A 83 -13.84 13.30 -5.31
CA ALA A 83 -13.00 12.42 -4.50
C ALA A 83 -12.02 11.62 -5.37
N VAL A 84 -12.44 11.16 -6.55
CA VAL A 84 -11.56 10.48 -7.51
C VAL A 84 -10.45 11.43 -7.98
N ASP A 85 -10.81 12.66 -8.36
CA ASP A 85 -9.85 13.65 -8.83
C ASP A 85 -8.86 14.02 -7.72
N ALA A 86 -9.33 14.20 -6.50
CA ALA A 86 -8.49 14.49 -5.35
C ALA A 86 -7.52 13.34 -5.05
N ALA A 87 -7.97 12.10 -5.13
CA ALA A 87 -7.12 10.93 -4.92
C ALA A 87 -6.04 10.84 -5.99
N ASN A 88 -6.37 11.08 -7.25
CA ASN A 88 -5.40 11.09 -8.35
C ASN A 88 -4.35 12.19 -8.17
N ALA A 89 -4.77 13.38 -7.75
CA ALA A 89 -3.85 14.48 -7.47
C ALA A 89 -2.92 14.15 -6.30
N ALA A 90 -3.45 13.57 -5.22
CA ALA A 90 -2.67 13.13 -4.08
C ALA A 90 -1.66 12.06 -4.46
N ALA A 91 -2.07 11.08 -5.27
CA ALA A 91 -1.17 10.04 -5.75
C ALA A 91 -0.01 10.62 -6.55
N ALA A 92 -0.30 11.53 -7.48
CA ALA A 92 0.72 12.18 -8.29
C ALA A 92 1.70 12.99 -7.43
N ALA A 93 1.20 13.69 -6.41
CA ALA A 93 2.04 14.48 -5.50
C ALA A 93 2.96 13.62 -4.62
N HIS A 94 2.65 12.34 -4.44
CA HIS A 94 3.41 11.42 -3.57
C HIS A 94 4.07 10.27 -4.34
N GLY A 95 4.32 10.45 -5.63
CA GLY A 95 5.11 9.52 -6.43
C GLY A 95 4.32 8.44 -7.14
N GLY A 96 3.02 8.65 -7.22
CA GLY A 96 2.14 7.75 -7.98
C GLY A 96 2.04 8.10 -9.44
#